data_720f85480809410f42e7ebacf2af1ab6
#
_entry.id   720f85480809410f42e7ebacf2af1ab6
#
_cell.length_a   1.000
_cell.length_b   1.000
_cell.length_c   1.000
_cell.angle_alpha   90.00
_cell.angle_beta   90.00
_cell.angle_gamma   90.00
#
_symmetry.space_group_name_H-M   'P 1'
#
loop_
_entity.id
_entity.type
_entity.pdbx_description
1 polymer ?
#
loop_
_entity_poly.entity_id
_entity_poly.type
_entity_poly.pdbx_seq_one_letter_code
_entity_poly.pdbx_strand_id
1 'polypeptide(L)'
;GYTTLFDAPGAVVDIHADTELRTGKKRARCFAVCDEIFLPDGSLDSCVRDDSLPPAGSLLYHPMLERLGMYLPYNHIVNQVVFFEGNGRLRERIARNIDIYGSNSGMSRSIKVQYQKLDELQQEILEENETLVRSFFSVCVFDESEAELEKADKKIRETLNLARLGYYIPGYENLAAVHFACVPGQIHLMPRKYLFLTTLPIALCFFLQCGSFRNDSEGIYVHDRMYQVPLRKDIWDAGKKRVNARNGMVIAGTGGGKSAFTLNLTQQLIEQDYTVVVVEFGKSFSQLCRLYPDISLHVDYDGRTALGINPFDLQGEELDNGSIEMLSGVVQKYWRH
;
A
#
# COMPACT_ATOMS: atom_id res chain seq x y z
N GLY A 1 17.77 -3.30 -6.65
CA GLY A 1 17.57 -4.07 -7.88
C GLY A 1 16.41 -5.02 -7.69
N TYR A 2 15.60 -5.22 -8.72
CA TYR A 2 14.50 -6.20 -8.67
C TYR A 2 15.11 -7.60 -8.77
N THR A 3 14.82 -8.46 -7.79
CA THR A 3 15.14 -9.89 -7.84
C THR A 3 13.95 -10.66 -8.42
N THR A 4 14.22 -11.60 -9.29
CA THR A 4 13.21 -12.53 -9.81
C THR A 4 13.34 -13.87 -9.11
N LEU A 5 12.26 -14.65 -9.05
CA LEU A 5 12.31 -16.01 -8.51
C LEU A 5 13.19 -16.91 -9.38
N PHE A 6 13.24 -16.66 -10.69
CA PHE A 6 14.04 -17.42 -11.65
C PHE A 6 15.28 -16.63 -12.05
N ASP A 7 16.47 -17.20 -11.85
CA ASP A 7 17.75 -16.54 -12.17
C ASP A 7 18.05 -16.55 -13.67
N ALA A 8 17.55 -17.54 -14.38
CA ALA A 8 17.74 -17.68 -15.83
C ALA A 8 16.57 -18.41 -16.48
N PRO A 9 16.30 -18.18 -17.79
CA PRO A 9 15.36 -18.99 -18.53
C PRO A 9 15.76 -20.47 -18.51
N GLY A 10 14.82 -21.34 -18.14
CA GLY A 10 15.05 -22.78 -18.03
C GLY A 10 15.70 -23.26 -16.74
N ALA A 11 15.80 -22.41 -15.72
CA ALA A 11 16.25 -22.84 -14.39
C ALA A 11 15.34 -23.98 -13.87
N VAL A 12 15.97 -25.04 -13.42
CA VAL A 12 15.26 -26.20 -12.87
C VAL A 12 14.74 -25.83 -11.48
N VAL A 13 13.45 -26.09 -11.26
CA VAL A 13 12.82 -26.01 -9.95
C VAL A 13 12.92 -27.37 -9.29
N ASP A 14 13.49 -27.43 -8.10
CA ASP A 14 13.66 -28.67 -7.33
C ASP A 14 13.03 -28.53 -5.94
N ILE A 15 12.61 -29.63 -5.37
CA ILE A 15 12.16 -29.70 -3.98
C ILE A 15 13.39 -29.93 -3.10
N HIS A 16 13.78 -28.88 -2.37
CA HIS A 16 14.98 -28.90 -1.55
C HIS A 16 14.75 -29.53 -0.18
N ALA A 17 13.59 -29.26 0.41
CA ALA A 17 13.15 -29.78 1.70
C ALA A 17 11.64 -30.01 1.66
N ASP A 18 11.08 -30.58 2.71
CA ASP A 18 9.66 -30.93 2.80
C ASP A 18 8.72 -29.81 2.36
N THR A 19 9.06 -28.57 2.75
CA THR A 19 8.24 -27.37 2.53
C THR A 19 8.96 -26.29 1.74
N GLU A 20 10.08 -26.62 1.09
CA GLU A 20 10.96 -25.63 0.45
C GLU A 20 11.32 -26.04 -0.97
N LEU A 21 11.07 -25.13 -1.91
CA LEU A 21 11.53 -25.25 -3.29
C LEU A 21 12.89 -24.56 -3.46
N ARG A 22 13.67 -25.07 -4.39
CA ARG A 22 14.92 -24.45 -4.82
C ARG A 22 14.90 -24.16 -6.31
N THR A 23 15.25 -22.95 -6.67
CA THR A 23 15.45 -22.52 -8.06
C THR A 23 16.80 -21.84 -8.16
N GLY A 24 17.77 -22.52 -8.74
CA GLY A 24 19.15 -22.03 -8.73
C GLY A 24 19.70 -21.87 -7.32
N LYS A 25 20.04 -20.62 -6.95
CA LYS A 25 20.52 -20.27 -5.62
C LYS A 25 19.41 -19.92 -4.65
N LYS A 26 18.19 -19.64 -5.15
CA LYS A 26 17.07 -19.17 -4.36
C LYS A 26 16.29 -20.33 -3.78
N ARG A 27 15.84 -20.14 -2.57
CA ARG A 27 14.90 -21.02 -1.85
C ARG A 27 13.58 -20.31 -1.71
N ALA A 28 12.47 -21.05 -1.79
CA ALA A 28 11.12 -20.48 -1.71
C ALA A 28 10.24 -21.31 -0.77
N ARG A 29 9.43 -20.64 0.04
CA ARG A 29 8.40 -21.23 0.91
C ARG A 29 7.06 -20.61 0.58
N CYS A 30 6.01 -21.45 0.57
CA CYS A 30 4.65 -21.02 0.29
C CYS A 30 3.75 -21.18 1.51
N PHE A 31 2.86 -20.21 1.69
CA PHE A 31 1.78 -20.22 2.68
C PHE A 31 0.47 -20.08 1.91
N ALA A 32 -0.47 -20.97 2.15
CA ALA A 32 -1.73 -20.98 1.41
C ALA A 32 -2.93 -20.97 2.35
N VAL A 33 -3.92 -20.14 2.04
CA VAL A 33 -5.28 -20.23 2.56
C VAL A 33 -6.08 -20.94 1.47
N CYS A 34 -6.42 -22.19 1.73
CA CYS A 34 -6.94 -23.11 0.72
C CYS A 34 -8.06 -24.04 1.24
N ASP A 35 -8.58 -23.76 2.42
CA ASP A 35 -9.64 -24.53 3.04
C ASP A 35 -10.52 -23.60 3.87
N GLU A 36 -11.81 -23.88 3.94
CA GLU A 36 -12.80 -23.14 4.71
C GLU A 36 -12.47 -23.09 6.21
N ILE A 37 -11.81 -24.12 6.74
CA ILE A 37 -11.39 -24.16 8.15
C ILE A 37 -10.34 -23.11 8.52
N PHE A 38 -9.65 -22.54 7.53
CA PHE A 38 -8.66 -21.48 7.73
C PHE A 38 -9.27 -20.09 7.86
N LEU A 39 -10.55 -19.96 7.53
CA LEU A 39 -11.28 -18.71 7.72
C LEU A 39 -11.65 -18.54 9.21
N PRO A 40 -11.65 -17.31 9.73
CA PRO A 40 -12.08 -17.04 11.10
C PRO A 40 -13.56 -17.35 11.28
N ASP A 41 -13.95 -17.67 12.51
CA ASP A 41 -15.36 -17.76 12.87
C ASP A 41 -15.98 -16.34 12.91
N GLY A 42 -17.14 -16.19 12.31
CA GLY A 42 -17.83 -14.90 12.19
C GLY A 42 -17.39 -14.07 10.98
N SER A 43 -17.59 -12.75 11.04
CA SER A 43 -17.28 -11.85 9.94
C SER A 43 -15.78 -11.68 9.74
N LEU A 44 -15.37 -11.60 8.49
CA LEU A 44 -14.02 -11.21 8.09
C LEU A 44 -14.00 -9.71 7.81
N ASP A 45 -13.23 -8.96 8.58
CA ASP A 45 -13.08 -7.53 8.37
C ASP A 45 -12.24 -7.26 7.11
N SER A 46 -12.83 -6.57 6.14
CA SER A 46 -12.12 -6.19 4.90
C SER A 46 -11.02 -5.16 5.16
N CYS A 47 -11.13 -4.40 6.23
CA CYS A 47 -10.17 -3.37 6.58
C CYS A 47 -10.02 -3.24 8.10
N VAL A 48 -8.83 -2.85 8.52
CA VAL A 48 -8.46 -2.60 9.91
C VAL A 48 -8.18 -1.11 10.09
N ARG A 49 -8.69 -0.52 11.16
CA ARG A 49 -8.42 0.87 11.50
C ARG A 49 -6.96 1.05 11.91
N ASP A 50 -6.34 2.12 11.44
CA ASP A 50 -5.01 2.52 11.90
C ASP A 50 -5.10 3.27 13.23
N ASP A 51 -4.81 2.57 14.32
CA ASP A 51 -4.83 3.13 15.67
C ASP A 51 -3.58 3.97 16.00
N SER A 52 -2.60 4.05 15.11
CA SER A 52 -1.41 4.90 15.29
C SER A 52 -1.71 6.40 15.11
N LEU A 53 -2.86 6.72 14.51
CA LEU A 53 -3.30 8.09 14.26
C LEU A 53 -4.22 8.59 15.39
N PRO A 54 -4.12 9.89 15.74
CA PRO A 54 -4.98 10.47 16.77
C PRO A 54 -6.46 10.44 16.35
N PRO A 55 -7.41 10.25 17.30
CA PRO A 55 -8.83 10.06 17.01
C PRO A 55 -9.52 11.22 16.27
N ALA A 56 -8.94 12.41 16.32
CA ALA A 56 -9.55 13.63 15.76
C ALA A 56 -9.22 13.90 14.29
N GLY A 57 -8.40 13.05 13.65
CA GLY A 57 -7.91 13.33 12.31
C GLY A 57 -8.74 12.67 11.21
N SER A 58 -8.27 11.67 10.63
CA SER A 58 -8.93 10.91 9.58
C SER A 58 -9.05 9.46 10.02
N LEU A 59 -10.20 8.85 9.73
CA LEU A 59 -10.34 7.41 9.84
C LEU A 59 -9.54 6.80 8.69
N LEU A 60 -8.31 6.41 8.95
CA LEU A 60 -7.49 5.67 8.01
C LEU A 60 -7.72 4.17 8.27
N TYR A 61 -8.16 3.48 7.22
CA TYR A 61 -8.36 2.04 7.23
C TYR A 61 -7.37 1.38 6.27
N HIS A 62 -6.75 0.31 6.73
CA HIS A 62 -5.85 -0.51 5.94
C HIS A 62 -6.54 -1.82 5.55
N PRO A 63 -6.35 -2.35 4.35
CA PRO A 63 -6.79 -3.69 4.00
C PRO A 63 -6.22 -4.72 4.99
N MET A 64 -7.00 -5.73 5.32
CA MET A 64 -6.66 -6.74 6.34
C MET A 64 -5.27 -7.38 6.11
N LEU A 65 -4.94 -7.68 4.86
CA LEU A 65 -3.68 -8.32 4.48
C LEU A 65 -2.65 -7.37 3.86
N GLU A 66 -2.79 -6.07 4.03
CA GLU A 66 -1.90 -5.05 3.48
C GLU A 66 -0.41 -5.35 3.76
N ARG A 67 -0.13 -5.88 4.97
CA ARG A 67 1.23 -6.23 5.40
C ARG A 67 1.85 -7.40 4.62
N LEU A 68 1.06 -8.19 3.91
CA LEU A 68 1.54 -9.27 3.03
C LEU A 68 1.76 -8.82 1.58
N GLY A 69 1.35 -7.60 1.25
CA GLY A 69 1.53 -7.03 -0.07
C GLY A 69 2.77 -6.15 -0.15
N MET A 70 2.57 -4.91 -0.57
CA MET A 70 3.63 -3.93 -0.79
C MET A 70 4.52 -3.68 0.44
N TYR A 71 3.99 -3.89 1.64
CA TYR A 71 4.70 -3.61 2.89
C TYR A 71 5.43 -4.80 3.50
N LEU A 72 5.48 -5.93 2.82
CA LEU A 72 6.34 -7.05 3.20
C LEU A 72 7.76 -6.77 2.69
N PRO A 73 8.75 -6.50 3.57
CA PRO A 73 10.09 -6.06 3.15
C PRO A 73 11.00 -7.21 2.69
N TYR A 74 10.42 -8.22 2.07
CA TYR A 74 11.09 -9.43 1.58
C TYR A 74 10.66 -9.72 0.15
N ASN A 75 11.47 -10.46 -0.60
CA ASN A 75 11.07 -10.91 -1.92
C ASN A 75 9.92 -11.91 -1.81
N HIS A 76 8.78 -11.58 -2.41
CA HIS A 76 7.60 -12.41 -2.32
C HIS A 76 6.69 -12.27 -3.53
N ILE A 77 5.85 -13.27 -3.71
CA ILE A 77 4.78 -13.29 -4.69
C ILE A 77 3.49 -13.60 -3.95
N VAL A 78 2.48 -12.77 -4.17
CA VAL A 78 1.13 -13.02 -3.64
C VAL A 78 0.23 -13.42 -4.79
N ASN A 79 -0.52 -14.49 -4.59
CA ASN A 79 -1.51 -14.96 -5.54
C ASN A 79 -2.88 -14.99 -4.87
N GLN A 80 -3.83 -14.38 -5.55
CA GLN A 80 -5.24 -14.53 -5.23
C GLN A 80 -5.99 -14.99 -6.48
N VAL A 81 -6.83 -15.97 -6.32
CA VAL A 81 -7.62 -16.52 -7.41
C VAL A 81 -9.06 -16.63 -6.96
N VAL A 82 -9.97 -16.20 -7.83
CA VAL A 82 -11.41 -16.30 -7.61
C VAL A 82 -12.03 -16.95 -8.84
N PHE A 83 -12.69 -18.09 -8.65
CA PHE A 83 -13.40 -18.81 -9.70
C PHE A 83 -14.91 -18.63 -9.55
N PHE A 84 -15.55 -18.24 -10.64
CA PHE A 84 -16.99 -18.15 -10.75
C PHE A 84 -17.54 -19.41 -11.45
N GLU A 85 -18.15 -20.31 -10.69
CA GLU A 85 -18.68 -21.60 -11.20
C GLU A 85 -20.21 -21.61 -11.40
N GLY A 86 -20.90 -20.53 -11.19
CA GLY A 86 -22.35 -20.44 -11.23
C GLY A 86 -23.01 -20.95 -9.93
N ASN A 87 -23.82 -20.11 -9.34
CA ASN A 87 -24.39 -20.29 -8.00
C ASN A 87 -25.20 -21.61 -7.84
N GLY A 88 -25.91 -22.05 -8.86
CA GLY A 88 -26.74 -23.25 -8.77
C GLY A 88 -25.95 -24.51 -8.41
N ARG A 89 -24.86 -24.76 -9.14
CA ARG A 89 -24.00 -25.93 -8.91
C ARG A 89 -23.32 -25.89 -7.55
N LEU A 90 -22.93 -24.70 -7.11
CA LEU A 90 -22.25 -24.54 -5.83
C LEU A 90 -23.23 -24.72 -4.66
N ARG A 91 -24.47 -24.19 -4.77
CA ARG A 91 -25.54 -24.42 -3.79
C ARG A 91 -25.90 -25.90 -3.63
N GLU A 92 -26.05 -26.63 -4.74
CA GLU A 92 -26.29 -28.09 -4.69
C GLU A 92 -25.13 -28.86 -4.02
N ARG A 93 -23.91 -28.39 -4.20
CA ARG A 93 -22.75 -28.99 -3.57
C ARG A 93 -22.71 -28.71 -2.08
N ILE A 94 -23.01 -27.48 -1.65
CA ILE A 94 -23.14 -27.13 -0.23
C ILE A 94 -24.21 -28.01 0.43
N ALA A 95 -25.39 -28.09 -0.15
CA ALA A 95 -26.49 -28.90 0.37
C ALA A 95 -26.06 -30.36 0.54
N ARG A 96 -25.41 -30.95 -0.47
CA ARG A 96 -24.89 -32.33 -0.38
C ARG A 96 -23.82 -32.49 0.70
N ASN A 97 -22.92 -31.54 0.87
CA ASN A 97 -21.89 -31.58 1.90
C ASN A 97 -22.51 -31.45 3.30
N ILE A 98 -23.52 -30.60 3.47
CA ILE A 98 -24.27 -30.47 4.72
C ILE A 98 -24.92 -31.80 5.09
N ASP A 99 -25.58 -32.49 4.15
CA ASP A 99 -26.18 -33.80 4.38
C ASP A 99 -25.13 -34.85 4.81
N ILE A 100 -23.96 -34.88 4.15
CA ILE A 100 -22.88 -35.80 4.45
C ILE A 100 -22.27 -35.52 5.84
N TYR A 101 -21.94 -34.25 6.11
CA TYR A 101 -21.34 -33.87 7.40
C TYR A 101 -22.34 -33.93 8.55
N GLY A 102 -23.62 -33.60 8.29
CA GLY A 102 -24.70 -33.72 9.26
C GLY A 102 -24.88 -35.17 9.73
N SER A 103 -24.90 -36.13 8.78
CA SER A 103 -25.00 -37.55 9.08
C SER A 103 -23.80 -38.09 9.87
N ASN A 104 -22.64 -37.46 9.75
CA ASN A 104 -21.40 -37.86 10.39
C ASN A 104 -20.96 -36.97 11.57
N SER A 105 -21.75 -35.95 11.91
CA SER A 105 -21.38 -34.94 12.92
C SER A 105 -21.13 -35.50 14.34
N GLY A 106 -21.66 -36.67 14.63
CA GLY A 106 -21.42 -37.37 15.89
C GLY A 106 -20.04 -38.08 15.96
N MET A 107 -19.33 -38.26 14.85
CA MET A 107 -18.09 -39.08 14.80
C MET A 107 -16.83 -38.29 15.17
N SER A 108 -16.78 -36.97 14.87
CA SER A 108 -15.57 -36.20 15.10
C SER A 108 -15.91 -34.70 15.33
N ARG A 109 -15.15 -34.06 16.23
CA ARG A 109 -15.27 -32.64 16.51
C ARG A 109 -14.97 -31.78 15.26
N SER A 110 -14.02 -32.22 14.42
CA SER A 110 -13.70 -31.49 13.17
C SER A 110 -14.84 -31.56 12.16
N ILE A 111 -15.52 -32.68 12.04
CA ILE A 111 -16.71 -32.83 11.15
C ILE A 111 -17.85 -31.93 11.64
N LYS A 112 -18.04 -31.84 12.95
CA LYS A 112 -19.05 -30.96 13.54
C LYS A 112 -18.77 -29.48 13.24
N VAL A 113 -17.51 -29.04 13.32
CA VAL A 113 -17.11 -27.66 13.00
C VAL A 113 -17.33 -27.37 11.51
N GLN A 114 -16.98 -28.30 10.62
CA GLN A 114 -17.21 -28.15 9.18
C GLN A 114 -18.70 -28.07 8.86
N TYR A 115 -19.51 -28.92 9.49
CA TYR A 115 -20.96 -28.87 9.36
C TYR A 115 -21.51 -27.49 9.75
N GLN A 116 -21.13 -26.97 10.91
CA GLN A 116 -21.58 -25.67 11.39
C GLN A 116 -21.22 -24.54 10.42
N LYS A 117 -19.97 -24.49 9.95
CA LYS A 117 -19.53 -23.46 8.98
C LYS A 117 -20.27 -23.52 7.64
N LEU A 118 -20.58 -24.71 7.16
CA LEU A 118 -21.34 -24.86 5.92
C LEU A 118 -22.82 -24.49 6.10
N ASP A 119 -23.40 -24.78 7.26
CA ASP A 119 -24.77 -24.42 7.61
C ASP A 119 -24.93 -22.91 7.74
N GLU A 120 -24.00 -22.23 8.42
CA GLU A 120 -23.90 -20.77 8.50
C GLU A 120 -23.78 -20.13 7.11
N LEU A 121 -22.88 -20.65 6.28
CA LEU A 121 -22.71 -20.20 4.91
C LEU A 121 -24.01 -20.37 4.08
N GLN A 122 -24.73 -21.47 4.25
CA GLN A 122 -25.99 -21.71 3.57
C GLN A 122 -27.07 -20.70 3.98
N GLN A 123 -27.16 -20.39 5.27
CA GLN A 123 -28.08 -19.37 5.78
C GLN A 123 -27.76 -17.99 5.19
N GLU A 124 -26.51 -17.57 5.22
CA GLU A 124 -26.04 -16.30 4.66
C GLU A 124 -26.37 -16.16 3.15
N ILE A 125 -26.16 -17.24 2.39
CA ILE A 125 -26.50 -17.28 0.96
C ILE A 125 -28.01 -17.15 0.71
N LEU A 126 -28.83 -17.72 1.59
CA LEU A 126 -30.29 -17.68 1.45
C LEU A 126 -30.86 -16.32 1.84
N GLU A 127 -30.31 -15.68 2.86
CA GLU A 127 -30.77 -14.39 3.39
C GLU A 127 -30.30 -13.22 2.51
N GLU A 128 -29.04 -13.21 2.06
CA GLU A 128 -28.43 -12.07 1.38
C GLU A 128 -28.31 -12.25 -0.14
N ASN A 129 -28.71 -13.39 -0.68
CA ASN A 129 -28.56 -13.76 -2.10
C ASN A 129 -27.15 -13.60 -2.64
N GLU A 130 -26.17 -13.89 -1.80
CA GLU A 130 -24.74 -13.75 -2.07
C GLU A 130 -24.24 -14.57 -3.26
N THR A 131 -23.25 -14.03 -3.96
CA THR A 131 -22.57 -14.74 -5.03
C THR A 131 -21.51 -15.68 -4.47
N LEU A 132 -21.69 -16.97 -4.72
CA LEU A 132 -20.73 -18.00 -4.35
C LEU A 132 -19.55 -18.06 -5.31
N VAL A 133 -18.36 -18.22 -4.74
CA VAL A 133 -17.11 -18.35 -5.48
C VAL A 133 -16.23 -19.40 -4.84
N ARG A 134 -15.27 -19.92 -5.61
CA ARG A 134 -14.13 -20.64 -5.07
C ARG A 134 -12.93 -19.73 -5.07
N SER A 135 -12.23 -19.68 -3.97
CA SER A 135 -11.08 -18.81 -3.81
C SER A 135 -9.84 -19.60 -3.38
N PHE A 136 -8.71 -19.03 -3.67
CA PHE A 136 -7.40 -19.47 -3.21
C PHE A 136 -6.55 -18.24 -2.97
N PHE A 137 -5.78 -18.27 -1.90
CA PHE A 137 -4.83 -17.21 -1.58
C PHE A 137 -3.51 -17.83 -1.17
N SER A 138 -2.40 -17.30 -1.66
CA SER A 138 -1.08 -17.74 -1.22
C SER A 138 -0.06 -16.62 -1.23
N VAL A 139 0.92 -16.75 -0.34
CA VAL A 139 2.13 -15.93 -0.30
C VAL A 139 3.32 -16.86 -0.45
N CYS A 140 4.15 -16.62 -1.45
CA CYS A 140 5.40 -17.32 -1.67
C CYS A 140 6.56 -16.36 -1.41
N VAL A 141 7.40 -16.63 -0.43
CA VAL A 141 8.63 -15.87 -0.16
C VAL A 141 9.82 -16.61 -0.71
N PHE A 142 10.83 -15.86 -1.17
CA PHE A 142 12.04 -16.45 -1.70
C PHE A 142 13.26 -15.59 -1.44
N ASP A 143 14.37 -16.23 -1.12
CA ASP A 143 15.66 -15.57 -0.92
C ASP A 143 16.82 -16.54 -1.16
N GLU A 144 18.04 -16.01 -1.35
CA GLU A 144 19.28 -16.81 -1.36
C GLU A 144 19.77 -17.09 0.07
N SER A 145 19.48 -16.18 1.00
CA SER A 145 19.84 -16.27 2.40
C SER A 145 18.76 -17.02 3.20
N GLU A 146 19.13 -18.10 3.82
CA GLU A 146 18.25 -18.83 4.74
C GLU A 146 17.79 -17.96 5.92
N ALA A 147 18.67 -17.11 6.44
CA ALA A 147 18.35 -16.21 7.54
C ALA A 147 17.28 -15.17 7.17
N GLU A 148 17.31 -14.64 5.96
CA GLU A 148 16.26 -13.73 5.46
C GLU A 148 14.94 -14.48 5.19
N LEU A 149 15.03 -15.68 4.67
CA LEU A 149 13.87 -16.55 4.46
C LEU A 149 13.15 -16.89 5.79
N GLU A 150 13.91 -17.18 6.84
CA GLU A 150 13.38 -17.42 8.19
C GLU A 150 12.69 -16.18 8.78
N LYS A 151 13.27 -14.99 8.59
CA LYS A 151 12.65 -13.74 9.03
C LYS A 151 11.34 -13.47 8.29
N ALA A 152 11.33 -13.71 6.97
CA ALA A 152 10.14 -13.56 6.14
C ALA A 152 9.05 -14.56 6.56
N ASP A 153 9.39 -15.83 6.78
CA ASP A 153 8.50 -16.87 7.28
C ASP A 153 7.81 -16.45 8.59
N LYS A 154 8.60 -16.01 9.56
CA LYS A 154 8.07 -15.51 10.84
C LYS A 154 7.11 -14.35 10.65
N LYS A 155 7.47 -13.38 9.80
CA LYS A 155 6.64 -12.19 9.53
C LYS A 155 5.30 -12.54 8.89
N ILE A 156 5.29 -13.47 7.95
CA ILE A 156 4.05 -13.94 7.31
C ILE A 156 3.15 -14.65 8.33
N ARG A 157 3.71 -15.56 9.12
CA ARG A 157 2.95 -16.25 10.18
C ARG A 157 2.35 -15.26 11.18
N GLU A 158 3.11 -14.26 11.63
CA GLU A 158 2.62 -13.20 12.50
C GLU A 158 1.43 -12.46 11.88
N THR A 159 1.55 -12.10 10.58
CA THR A 159 0.49 -11.34 9.89
C THR A 159 -0.78 -12.17 9.70
N LEU A 160 -0.66 -13.43 9.28
CA LEU A 160 -1.80 -14.33 9.13
C LEU A 160 -2.49 -14.59 10.48
N ASN A 161 -1.71 -14.80 11.54
CA ASN A 161 -2.24 -14.99 12.89
C ASN A 161 -2.96 -13.72 13.41
N LEU A 162 -2.44 -12.53 13.15
CA LEU A 162 -3.10 -11.27 13.50
C LEU A 162 -4.44 -11.12 12.77
N ALA A 163 -4.50 -11.55 11.52
CA ALA A 163 -5.72 -11.61 10.73
C ALA A 163 -6.66 -12.77 11.13
N ARG A 164 -6.29 -13.58 12.14
CA ARG A 164 -7.00 -14.79 12.57
C ARG A 164 -7.22 -15.81 11.45
N LEU A 165 -6.36 -15.80 10.45
CA LEU A 165 -6.39 -16.73 9.35
C LEU A 165 -5.53 -17.95 9.67
N GLY A 166 -6.09 -19.14 9.50
CA GLY A 166 -5.34 -20.37 9.38
C GLY A 166 -4.60 -20.41 8.05
N TYR A 167 -3.60 -21.26 7.95
CA TYR A 167 -2.85 -21.43 6.71
C TYR A 167 -2.28 -22.85 6.61
N TYR A 168 -2.10 -23.28 5.40
CA TYR A 168 -1.46 -24.53 5.03
C TYR A 168 -0.07 -24.22 4.45
N ILE A 169 0.92 -24.98 4.87
CA ILE A 169 2.25 -24.97 4.26
C ILE A 169 2.35 -26.21 3.39
N PRO A 170 2.29 -26.05 2.05
CA PRO A 170 2.40 -27.17 1.15
C PRO A 170 3.75 -27.89 1.31
N GLY A 171 3.73 -29.20 1.30
CA GLY A 171 4.94 -30.01 1.31
C GLY A 171 5.01 -30.93 0.10
N TYR A 172 6.22 -31.32 -0.30
CA TYR A 172 6.52 -32.26 -1.39
C TYR A 172 5.74 -32.02 -2.68
N GLU A 173 5.01 -32.99 -3.18
CA GLU A 173 4.21 -32.92 -4.40
C GLU A 173 3.18 -31.79 -4.39
N ASN A 174 2.60 -31.51 -3.21
CA ASN A 174 1.63 -30.44 -3.05
C ASN A 174 2.29 -29.07 -3.23
N LEU A 175 3.53 -28.91 -2.78
CA LEU A 175 4.31 -27.68 -2.94
C LEU A 175 4.56 -27.39 -4.42
N ALA A 176 5.00 -28.37 -5.18
CA ALA A 176 5.20 -28.24 -6.62
C ALA A 176 3.88 -27.90 -7.35
N ALA A 177 2.79 -28.61 -7.03
CA ALA A 177 1.49 -28.35 -7.64
C ALA A 177 0.97 -26.94 -7.37
N VAL A 178 1.06 -26.46 -6.14
CA VAL A 178 0.67 -25.10 -5.77
C VAL A 178 1.57 -24.05 -6.44
N HIS A 179 2.89 -24.28 -6.41
CA HIS A 179 3.87 -23.37 -6.98
C HIS A 179 3.63 -23.16 -8.49
N PHE A 180 3.52 -24.25 -9.27
CA PHE A 180 3.30 -24.14 -10.70
C PHE A 180 1.94 -23.57 -11.07
N ALA A 181 0.90 -23.88 -10.31
CA ALA A 181 -0.41 -23.29 -10.53
C ALA A 181 -0.44 -21.77 -10.23
N CYS A 182 0.47 -21.26 -9.40
CA CYS A 182 0.61 -19.83 -9.11
C CYS A 182 1.44 -19.06 -10.16
N VAL A 183 2.03 -19.74 -11.13
CA VAL A 183 2.70 -19.09 -12.26
C VAL A 183 1.63 -18.43 -13.16
N PRO A 184 1.81 -17.17 -13.57
CA PRO A 184 0.85 -16.49 -14.46
C PRO A 184 0.49 -17.32 -15.69
N GLY A 185 -0.80 -17.50 -15.95
CA GLY A 185 -1.32 -18.32 -17.03
C GLY A 185 -1.47 -19.82 -16.74
N GLN A 186 -0.98 -20.32 -15.63
CA GLN A 186 -1.01 -21.74 -15.26
C GLN A 186 -2.08 -22.09 -14.21
N ILE A 187 -2.95 -21.17 -13.87
CA ILE A 187 -3.94 -21.35 -12.82
C ILE A 187 -4.89 -22.55 -13.04
N HIS A 188 -5.07 -22.95 -14.30
CA HIS A 188 -5.86 -24.13 -14.65
C HIS A 188 -5.27 -25.45 -14.07
N LEU A 189 -4.00 -25.45 -13.69
CA LEU A 189 -3.33 -26.57 -13.02
C LEU A 189 -3.64 -26.66 -11.52
N MET A 190 -4.30 -25.61 -10.94
CA MET A 190 -4.60 -25.60 -9.51
C MET A 190 -5.54 -26.75 -9.14
N PRO A 191 -5.11 -27.64 -8.23
CA PRO A 191 -5.96 -28.73 -7.78
C PRO A 191 -7.22 -28.19 -7.07
N ARG A 192 -8.39 -28.68 -7.47
CA ARG A 192 -9.67 -28.21 -6.90
C ARG A 192 -9.78 -28.36 -5.39
N LYS A 193 -9.04 -29.28 -4.80
CA LYS A 193 -8.99 -29.50 -3.34
C LYS A 193 -8.39 -28.32 -2.56
N TYR A 194 -7.66 -27.41 -3.24
CA TYR A 194 -7.08 -26.21 -2.63
C TYR A 194 -7.93 -24.96 -2.83
N LEU A 195 -9.11 -25.11 -3.45
CA LEU A 195 -10.03 -24.02 -3.65
C LEU A 195 -11.11 -24.06 -2.58
N PHE A 196 -11.06 -23.14 -1.62
CA PHE A 196 -12.10 -23.04 -0.61
C PHE A 196 -13.35 -22.35 -1.16
N LEU A 197 -14.52 -22.76 -0.68
CA LEU A 197 -15.82 -22.23 -1.05
C LEU A 197 -16.17 -21.07 -0.10
N THR A 198 -16.59 -19.96 -0.65
CA THR A 198 -16.95 -18.78 0.15
C THR A 198 -17.88 -17.84 -0.66
N THR A 199 -18.33 -16.76 -0.03
CA THR A 199 -19.03 -15.68 -0.74
C THR A 199 -18.05 -14.70 -1.39
N LEU A 200 -18.48 -13.98 -2.41
CA LEU A 200 -17.66 -13.01 -3.12
C LEU A 200 -17.12 -11.90 -2.20
N PRO A 201 -17.91 -11.30 -1.28
CA PRO A 201 -17.38 -10.32 -0.34
C PRO A 201 -16.21 -10.84 0.50
N ILE A 202 -16.32 -12.06 1.04
CA ILE A 202 -15.23 -12.69 1.80
C ILE A 202 -14.00 -12.93 0.92
N ALA A 203 -14.19 -13.43 -0.31
CA ALA A 203 -13.06 -13.59 -1.24
C ALA A 203 -12.36 -12.27 -1.54
N LEU A 204 -13.10 -11.16 -1.63
CA LEU A 204 -12.55 -9.83 -1.88
C LEU A 204 -11.77 -9.26 -0.68
N CYS A 205 -12.00 -9.76 0.54
CA CYS A 205 -11.20 -9.37 1.71
C CYS A 205 -9.72 -9.78 1.57
N PHE A 206 -9.42 -10.79 0.76
CA PHE A 206 -8.05 -11.21 0.44
C PHE A 206 -7.40 -10.35 -0.64
N PHE A 207 -8.13 -9.42 -1.25
CA PHE A 207 -7.57 -8.56 -2.27
C PHE A 207 -6.58 -7.57 -1.66
N LEU A 208 -5.34 -7.66 -2.08
CA LEU A 208 -4.28 -6.76 -1.64
C LEU A 208 -4.43 -5.41 -2.34
N GLN A 209 -5.23 -4.55 -1.76
CA GLN A 209 -5.17 -3.15 -2.13
C GLN A 209 -3.91 -2.54 -1.53
N CYS A 210 -3.12 -1.89 -2.38
CA CYS A 210 -1.93 -1.17 -1.95
C CYS A 210 -2.34 0.11 -1.22
N GLY A 211 -2.75 -0.04 0.01
CA GLY A 211 -3.00 1.04 0.96
C GLY A 211 -4.10 2.03 0.59
N SER A 212 -4.48 2.83 1.55
CA SER A 212 -5.34 4.00 1.39
C SER A 212 -4.62 5.21 0.79
N PHE A 213 -3.34 5.08 0.47
CA PHE A 213 -2.56 6.14 -0.15
C PHE A 213 -3.06 6.40 -1.58
N ARG A 214 -3.59 7.60 -1.79
CA ARG A 214 -4.01 8.05 -3.11
C ARG A 214 -3.06 9.13 -3.58
N ASN A 215 -2.54 8.95 -4.79
CA ASN A 215 -1.83 9.99 -5.49
C ASN A 215 -2.82 11.01 -6.06
N ASP A 216 -2.43 12.26 -6.00
CA ASP A 216 -3.09 13.31 -6.76
C ASP A 216 -2.53 13.29 -8.20
N SER A 217 -3.29 13.84 -9.16
CA SER A 217 -2.86 13.91 -10.57
C SER A 217 -1.65 14.82 -10.77
N GLU A 218 -1.52 15.81 -9.90
CA GLU A 218 -0.47 16.84 -9.91
C GLU A 218 0.14 16.98 -8.53
N GLY A 219 1.22 17.71 -8.40
CA GLY A 219 1.83 18.08 -7.14
C GLY A 219 3.22 17.53 -6.93
N ILE A 220 3.67 17.60 -5.69
CA ILE A 220 5.01 17.19 -5.26
C ILE A 220 5.06 15.73 -4.85
N TYR A 221 6.23 15.13 -5.00
CA TYR A 221 6.52 13.78 -4.51
C TYR A 221 7.12 13.84 -3.11
N VAL A 222 6.53 13.08 -2.20
CA VAL A 222 7.03 12.82 -0.86
C VAL A 222 7.00 11.32 -0.60
N HIS A 223 7.77 10.83 0.37
CA HIS A 223 7.69 9.44 0.80
C HIS A 223 6.93 9.34 2.12
N ASP A 224 6.08 8.34 2.21
CA ASP A 224 5.54 7.95 3.51
C ASP A 224 6.67 7.48 4.41
N ARG A 225 6.67 7.96 5.66
CA ARG A 225 7.75 7.70 6.60
C ARG A 225 7.83 6.22 7.00
N MET A 226 6.69 5.57 7.12
CA MET A 226 6.58 4.23 7.66
C MET A 226 6.88 3.17 6.61
N TYR A 227 6.31 3.35 5.42
CA TYR A 227 6.35 2.35 4.36
C TYR A 227 7.26 2.74 3.17
N GLN A 228 7.82 3.94 3.19
CA GLN A 228 8.67 4.47 2.13
C GLN A 228 8.00 4.48 0.74
N VAL A 229 6.68 4.53 0.72
CA VAL A 229 5.90 4.59 -0.51
C VAL A 229 5.96 6.00 -1.08
N PRO A 230 6.30 6.19 -2.36
CA PRO A 230 6.23 7.50 -2.99
C PRO A 230 4.79 7.95 -3.15
N LEU A 231 4.49 9.13 -2.67
CA LEU A 231 3.17 9.75 -2.72
C LEU A 231 3.27 11.05 -3.50
N ARG A 232 2.36 11.26 -4.45
CA ARG A 232 2.19 12.54 -5.14
C ARG A 232 1.06 13.32 -4.50
N LYS A 233 1.34 14.54 -4.04
CA LYS A 233 0.38 15.38 -3.32
C LYS A 233 0.30 16.77 -3.91
N ASP A 234 -0.91 17.17 -4.30
CA ASP A 234 -1.22 18.51 -4.71
C ASP A 234 -1.27 19.46 -3.49
N ILE A 235 -0.19 20.18 -3.26
CA ILE A 235 -0.08 21.14 -2.15
C ILE A 235 -0.93 22.41 -2.40
N TRP A 236 -1.31 22.66 -3.65
CA TRP A 236 -2.13 23.81 -4.01
C TRP A 236 -3.63 23.50 -3.97
N ASP A 237 -3.98 22.22 -3.94
CA ASP A 237 -5.36 21.70 -3.91
C ASP A 237 -6.26 22.33 -5.00
N ALA A 238 -5.70 22.52 -6.18
CA ALA A 238 -6.36 23.23 -7.26
C ALA A 238 -7.66 22.55 -7.73
N GLY A 239 -7.67 21.20 -7.74
CA GLY A 239 -8.81 20.42 -8.23
C GLY A 239 -9.87 20.11 -7.17
N LYS A 240 -9.49 19.91 -5.92
CA LYS A 240 -10.37 19.39 -4.87
C LYS A 240 -10.94 20.44 -3.93
N LYS A 241 -10.35 21.64 -3.92
CA LYS A 241 -10.78 22.79 -3.11
C LYS A 241 -10.97 22.48 -1.61
N ARG A 242 -10.13 21.62 -1.05
CA ARG A 242 -10.14 21.25 0.38
C ARG A 242 -9.45 22.28 1.25
N VAL A 243 -8.56 23.09 0.65
CA VAL A 243 -7.76 24.10 1.32
C VAL A 243 -8.23 25.49 0.88
N ASN A 244 -8.67 26.30 1.84
CA ASN A 244 -9.18 27.65 1.56
C ASN A 244 -8.06 28.66 1.32
N ALA A 245 -6.89 28.46 1.92
CA ALA A 245 -5.72 29.33 1.77
C ALA A 245 -4.49 28.49 1.45
N ARG A 246 -3.67 28.98 0.50
CA ARG A 246 -2.45 28.28 0.03
C ARG A 246 -1.23 28.62 0.88
N ASN A 247 -1.42 28.67 2.20
CA ASN A 247 -0.34 28.89 3.15
C ASN A 247 0.07 27.57 3.78
N GLY A 248 1.36 27.34 3.90
CA GLY A 248 1.94 26.16 4.53
C GLY A 248 2.91 26.51 5.64
N MET A 249 3.04 25.63 6.63
CA MET A 249 4.01 25.76 7.70
C MET A 249 4.78 24.45 7.85
N VAL A 250 6.10 24.54 7.93
CA VAL A 250 6.99 23.40 8.20
C VAL A 250 7.62 23.61 9.57
N ILE A 251 7.29 22.73 10.51
CA ILE A 251 7.79 22.77 11.87
C ILE A 251 8.66 21.55 12.12
N ALA A 252 9.89 21.77 12.56
CA ALA A 252 10.79 20.70 12.96
C ALA A 252 11.79 21.23 13.99
N GLY A 253 12.23 20.37 14.91
CA GLY A 253 13.35 20.66 15.80
C GLY A 253 14.66 20.80 15.05
N THR A 254 15.71 21.24 15.74
CA THR A 254 17.05 21.34 15.19
C THR A 254 17.52 19.95 14.74
N GLY A 255 18.02 19.83 13.51
CA GLY A 255 18.42 18.55 12.91
C GLY A 255 17.26 17.71 12.35
N GLY A 256 16.00 18.14 12.49
CA GLY A 256 14.81 17.38 12.04
C GLY A 256 14.53 17.41 10.54
N GLY A 257 15.49 17.88 9.71
CA GLY A 257 15.38 17.82 8.25
C GLY A 257 14.55 18.93 7.60
N LYS A 258 14.15 19.99 8.34
CA LYS A 258 13.38 21.11 7.80
C LYS A 258 13.96 21.70 6.51
N SER A 259 15.25 22.06 6.52
CA SER A 259 15.91 22.66 5.36
C SER A 259 16.03 21.66 4.19
N ALA A 260 16.28 20.39 4.47
CA ALA A 260 16.32 19.36 3.43
C ALA A 260 14.94 19.19 2.76
N PHE A 261 13.88 19.17 3.55
CA PHE A 261 12.51 19.08 3.03
C PHE A 261 12.14 20.31 2.18
N THR A 262 12.43 21.53 2.69
CA THR A 262 12.09 22.77 1.95
C THR A 262 12.94 22.92 0.69
N LEU A 263 14.20 22.50 0.67
CA LEU A 263 15.02 22.44 -0.54
C LEU A 263 14.43 21.49 -1.59
N ASN A 264 14.08 20.29 -1.18
CA ASN A 264 13.46 19.30 -2.07
C ASN A 264 12.13 19.80 -2.61
N LEU A 265 11.29 20.42 -1.77
CA LEU A 265 10.04 21.05 -2.18
C LEU A 265 10.28 22.14 -3.22
N THR A 266 11.22 23.05 -2.96
CA THR A 266 11.56 24.16 -3.88
C THR A 266 12.09 23.63 -5.21
N GLN A 267 12.93 22.62 -5.18
CA GLN A 267 13.44 21.97 -6.39
C GLN A 267 12.31 21.44 -7.25
N GLN A 268 11.40 20.67 -6.67
CA GLN A 268 10.26 20.10 -7.41
C GLN A 268 9.32 21.18 -7.96
N LEU A 269 9.16 22.31 -7.28
CA LEU A 269 8.37 23.43 -7.77
C LEU A 269 9.06 24.11 -8.98
N ILE A 270 10.38 24.29 -8.92
CA ILE A 270 11.15 24.82 -10.07
C ILE A 270 11.04 23.88 -11.28
N GLU A 271 11.15 22.58 -11.08
CA GLU A 271 11.02 21.55 -12.12
C GLU A 271 9.59 21.48 -12.72
N GLN A 272 8.59 22.06 -12.05
CA GLN A 272 7.22 22.21 -12.52
C GLN A 272 6.93 23.63 -13.04
N ASP A 273 7.96 24.38 -13.41
CA ASP A 273 7.88 25.75 -13.96
C ASP A 273 7.25 26.81 -13.02
N TYR A 274 7.29 26.56 -11.69
CA TYR A 274 6.88 27.60 -10.74
C TYR A 274 8.01 28.58 -10.48
N THR A 275 7.69 29.88 -10.43
CA THR A 275 8.58 30.91 -9.92
C THR A 275 8.59 30.86 -8.39
N VAL A 276 9.77 30.63 -7.80
CA VAL A 276 9.91 30.52 -6.35
C VAL A 276 10.79 31.65 -5.82
N VAL A 277 10.29 32.37 -4.83
CA VAL A 277 11.05 33.40 -4.11
C VAL A 277 11.33 32.90 -2.70
N VAL A 278 12.61 32.88 -2.33
CA VAL A 278 13.06 32.41 -1.02
C VAL A 278 13.71 33.55 -0.25
N VAL A 279 13.28 33.75 0.99
CA VAL A 279 13.94 34.65 1.95
C VAL A 279 14.42 33.83 3.13
N GLU A 280 15.74 33.76 3.33
CA GLU A 280 16.32 33.00 4.43
C GLU A 280 17.38 33.78 5.21
N PHE A 281 17.60 33.41 6.46
CA PHE A 281 18.69 33.92 7.29
C PHE A 281 19.94 33.04 7.25
N GLY A 282 19.94 31.98 6.45
CA GLY A 282 21.03 31.04 6.28
C GLY A 282 21.60 31.07 4.86
N LYS A 283 22.33 30.01 4.52
CA LYS A 283 22.88 29.81 3.18
C LYS A 283 22.50 28.44 2.58
N SER A 284 21.37 27.88 3.03
CA SER A 284 20.95 26.54 2.63
C SER A 284 20.57 26.47 1.14
N PHE A 285 19.94 27.53 0.64
CA PHE A 285 19.45 27.58 -0.75
C PHE A 285 20.52 28.00 -1.78
N SER A 286 21.68 28.51 -1.33
CA SER A 286 22.75 28.89 -2.24
C SER A 286 23.25 27.74 -3.13
N GLN A 287 23.20 26.49 -2.62
CA GLN A 287 23.57 25.32 -3.40
C GLN A 287 22.53 24.98 -4.47
N LEU A 288 21.24 25.19 -4.18
CA LEU A 288 20.16 24.99 -5.15
C LEU A 288 20.30 25.95 -6.33
N CYS A 289 20.62 27.22 -6.08
CA CYS A 289 20.88 28.18 -7.13
C CYS A 289 22.04 27.77 -8.05
N ARG A 290 23.05 27.08 -7.53
CA ARG A 290 24.15 26.55 -8.36
C ARG A 290 23.73 25.41 -9.28
N LEU A 291 22.68 24.66 -8.94
CA LEU A 291 22.13 23.63 -9.81
C LEU A 291 21.32 24.21 -10.98
N TYR A 292 20.81 25.42 -10.82
CA TYR A 292 19.97 26.11 -11.81
C TYR A 292 20.53 27.49 -12.16
N PRO A 293 21.77 27.61 -12.67
CA PRO A 293 22.43 28.90 -12.84
C PRO A 293 21.72 29.84 -13.83
N ASP A 294 21.06 29.27 -14.86
CA ASP A 294 20.45 30.04 -15.93
C ASP A 294 19.08 30.64 -15.55
N ILE A 295 18.46 30.13 -14.50
CA ILE A 295 17.09 30.51 -14.09
C ILE A 295 17.00 30.96 -12.63
N SER A 296 18.13 31.09 -11.93
CA SER A 296 18.16 31.51 -10.54
C SER A 296 18.96 32.78 -10.32
N LEU A 297 18.47 33.61 -9.39
CA LEU A 297 19.17 34.79 -8.90
C LEU A 297 19.39 34.62 -7.38
N HIS A 298 20.63 34.64 -6.95
CA HIS A 298 21.00 34.61 -5.53
C HIS A 298 21.56 35.96 -5.10
N VAL A 299 20.92 36.59 -4.13
CA VAL A 299 21.33 37.88 -3.58
C VAL A 299 21.68 37.72 -2.10
N ASP A 300 22.94 37.94 -1.76
CA ASP A 300 23.38 38.05 -0.37
C ASP A 300 23.15 39.47 0.15
N TYR A 301 22.30 39.64 1.15
CA TYR A 301 22.00 40.92 1.77
C TYR A 301 22.71 41.07 3.11
N ASP A 302 23.64 42.02 3.16
CA ASP A 302 24.47 42.31 4.35
C ASP A 302 23.91 43.47 5.21
N GLY A 303 22.75 44.02 4.86
CA GLY A 303 22.16 45.19 5.52
C GLY A 303 22.77 46.54 5.16
N ARG A 304 23.79 46.57 4.31
CA ARG A 304 24.52 47.77 3.93
C ARG A 304 24.32 48.19 2.49
N THR A 305 24.12 47.21 1.62
CA THR A 305 23.94 47.44 0.19
C THR A 305 22.45 47.53 -0.15
N ALA A 306 22.03 48.55 -0.86
CA ALA A 306 20.65 48.66 -1.35
C ALA A 306 20.37 47.48 -2.33
N LEU A 307 19.28 46.75 -2.14
CA LEU A 307 18.88 45.67 -3.04
C LEU A 307 18.43 46.13 -4.41
N GLY A 308 18.25 47.46 -4.61
CA GLY A 308 17.73 48.01 -5.86
C GLY A 308 16.27 47.73 -6.13
N ILE A 309 15.56 47.18 -5.16
CA ILE A 309 14.12 46.87 -5.27
C ILE A 309 13.35 48.19 -5.03
N ASN A 310 12.75 48.71 -6.07
CA ASN A 310 11.86 49.87 -5.95
C ASN A 310 10.39 49.38 -5.96
N PRO A 311 9.69 49.40 -4.83
CA PRO A 311 8.30 48.92 -4.77
C PRO A 311 7.34 49.83 -5.58
N PHE A 312 7.79 51.03 -6.00
CA PHE A 312 7.01 51.99 -6.81
C PHE A 312 7.34 51.91 -8.31
N ASP A 313 8.23 51.01 -8.71
CA ASP A 313 8.53 50.80 -10.13
C ASP A 313 7.51 49.83 -10.73
N LEU A 314 6.53 50.34 -11.42
CA LEU A 314 5.42 49.60 -12.00
C LEU A 314 5.75 48.98 -13.37
N GLN A 315 6.95 49.19 -13.89
CA GLN A 315 7.39 48.69 -15.20
C GLN A 315 6.37 48.93 -16.35
N GLY A 316 5.53 49.95 -16.21
CA GLY A 316 4.51 50.30 -17.20
C GLY A 316 3.15 49.64 -17.01
N GLU A 317 2.95 48.90 -15.93
CA GLU A 317 1.62 48.41 -15.56
C GLU A 317 0.77 49.47 -14.86
N GLU A 318 -0.53 49.44 -15.10
CA GLU A 318 -1.47 50.32 -14.40
C GLU A 318 -1.64 49.87 -12.95
N LEU A 319 -1.72 50.84 -12.03
CA LEU A 319 -1.97 50.56 -10.61
C LEU A 319 -3.38 50.00 -10.43
N ASP A 320 -3.44 48.73 -10.06
CA ASP A 320 -4.67 48.11 -9.60
C ASP A 320 -4.91 48.41 -8.10
N ASN A 321 -6.12 48.13 -7.62
CA ASN A 321 -6.49 48.36 -6.22
C ASN A 321 -5.64 47.57 -5.22
N GLY A 322 -5.17 46.37 -5.58
CA GLY A 322 -4.31 45.54 -4.74
C GLY A 322 -2.90 46.14 -4.61
N SER A 323 -2.35 46.67 -5.71
CA SER A 323 -1.04 47.34 -5.72
C SER A 323 -1.09 48.64 -4.91
N ILE A 324 -2.19 49.42 -5.01
CA ILE A 324 -2.41 50.64 -4.22
C ILE A 324 -2.46 50.31 -2.72
N GLU A 325 -3.16 49.26 -2.32
CA GLU A 325 -3.28 48.86 -0.93
C GLU A 325 -1.94 48.37 -0.36
N MET A 326 -1.19 47.60 -1.13
CA MET A 326 0.15 47.15 -0.77
C MET A 326 1.12 48.31 -0.61
N LEU A 327 1.17 49.22 -1.59
CA LEU A 327 2.06 50.39 -1.56
C LEU A 327 1.71 51.34 -0.42
N SER A 328 0.41 51.57 -0.17
CA SER A 328 -0.04 52.40 0.96
C SER A 328 0.34 51.77 2.31
N GLY A 329 0.30 50.42 2.43
CA GLY A 329 0.78 49.71 3.58
C GLY A 329 2.29 49.86 3.83
N VAL A 330 3.09 49.84 2.78
CA VAL A 330 4.54 50.12 2.84
C VAL A 330 4.79 51.54 3.31
N VAL A 331 4.13 52.54 2.72
CA VAL A 331 4.25 53.96 3.12
C VAL A 331 3.84 54.17 4.57
N GLN A 332 2.71 53.62 5.00
CA GLN A 332 2.25 53.74 6.39
C GLN A 332 3.23 53.12 7.38
N LYS A 333 3.88 52.02 7.03
CA LYS A 333 4.86 51.35 7.87
C LYS A 333 6.13 52.21 8.04
N TYR A 334 6.59 52.84 6.96
CA TYR A 334 7.71 53.78 7.03
C TYR A 334 7.38 55.09 7.76
N TRP A 335 6.12 55.52 7.69
CA TRP A 335 5.66 56.77 8.35
C TRP A 335 5.52 56.60 9.88
N ARG A 336 5.32 55.39 10.38
CA ARG A 336 5.13 55.09 11.81
C ARG A 336 6.44 54.82 12.56
N HIS A 337 7.55 54.81 11.88
CA HIS A 337 8.90 54.72 12.43
C HIS A 337 9.70 55.99 12.16
#